data_4dac5eb3d23aebba4a1904f931a1c903
#
_entry.id   4dac5eb3d23aebba4a1904f931a1c903
#
_cell.length_a   1.000
_cell.length_b   1.000
_cell.length_c   1.000
_cell.angle_alpha   90.00
_cell.angle_beta   90.00
_cell.angle_gamma   90.00
#
_symmetry.space_group_name_H-M   'P 1'
#
loop_
_entity.id
_entity.type
_entity.pdbx_description
1 polymer ?
#
loop_
_entity_poly.entity_id
_entity_poly.type
_entity_poly.pdbx_seq_one_letter_code
_entity_poly.pdbx_strand_id
1 'polypeptide(L)'
;MKIITTQSGFVKASEVKIPEIYNRRFKTGKEDLDAMFGGQGFLPGMSFTLAAGPGTGKTTMLIQMLELLERSGKNTAYVSAEESIQQLAFTCKRLGVRSVNVANMSTIEDIFDAVKENKFDMVILDSLPALTTRENLRGRQLEEYLSNYITTKAKELECVVGIILHFTKTGTYKGSTLLPHSVD
;
A
#
# COMPACT_ATOMS: atom_id res chain seq x y z
N MET A 1 -24.99 6.36 13.59
CA MET A 1 -24.98 7.39 12.50
C MET A 1 -26.19 7.13 11.62
N LYS A 2 -27.21 8.03 11.58
CA LYS A 2 -28.37 7.84 10.68
C LYS A 2 -27.95 8.25 9.27
N ILE A 3 -27.83 7.27 8.37
CA ILE A 3 -27.72 7.52 6.93
C ILE A 3 -29.13 7.95 6.49
N ILE A 4 -29.28 9.19 5.99
CA ILE A 4 -30.53 9.63 5.38
C ILE A 4 -30.57 8.99 3.99
N THR A 5 -31.14 7.79 3.90
CA THR A 5 -31.47 7.18 2.63
C THR A 5 -32.85 7.68 2.19
N THR A 6 -32.92 8.28 1.01
CA THR A 6 -34.21 8.49 0.32
C THR A 6 -34.78 7.12 -0.05
N GLN A 7 -36.11 7.01 -0.26
CA GLN A 7 -36.78 5.75 -0.66
C GLN A 7 -36.20 5.14 -1.96
N SER A 8 -35.44 5.91 -2.76
CA SER A 8 -34.80 5.48 -4.01
C SER A 8 -33.36 4.97 -3.84
N GLY A 9 -32.77 5.04 -2.64
CA GLY A 9 -31.34 4.69 -2.42
C GLY A 9 -30.34 5.74 -2.92
N PHE A 10 -30.80 6.80 -3.57
CA PHE A 10 -29.93 7.91 -4.03
C PHE A 10 -29.98 9.09 -3.06
N VAL A 11 -28.81 9.74 -2.85
CA VAL A 11 -28.68 10.97 -2.07
C VAL A 11 -27.93 12.00 -2.89
N LYS A 12 -28.20 13.30 -2.68
CA LYS A 12 -27.41 14.36 -3.32
C LYS A 12 -26.03 14.41 -2.67
N ALA A 13 -24.98 14.53 -3.46
CA ALA A 13 -23.60 14.59 -2.96
C ALA A 13 -23.41 15.69 -1.91
N SER A 14 -24.08 16.84 -2.09
CA SER A 14 -24.06 17.98 -1.15
C SER A 14 -24.70 17.69 0.22
N GLU A 15 -25.52 16.65 0.32
CA GLU A 15 -26.22 16.25 1.55
C GLU A 15 -25.44 15.16 2.30
N VAL A 16 -24.40 14.58 1.67
CA VAL A 16 -23.57 13.56 2.28
C VAL A 16 -22.55 14.22 3.20
N LYS A 17 -22.59 13.84 4.48
CA LYS A 17 -21.55 14.28 5.43
C LYS A 17 -20.27 13.53 5.13
N ILE A 18 -19.24 14.24 4.68
CA ILE A 18 -17.91 13.67 4.42
C ILE A 18 -17.27 13.31 5.77
N PRO A 19 -16.84 12.06 5.97
CA PRO A 19 -16.11 11.65 7.17
C PRO A 19 -14.79 12.44 7.32
N GLU A 20 -14.42 12.75 8.56
CA GLU A 20 -13.22 13.56 8.85
C GLU A 20 -11.91 12.90 8.37
N ILE A 21 -11.89 11.57 8.20
CA ILE A 21 -10.75 10.83 7.66
C ILE A 21 -10.29 11.40 6.30
N TYR A 22 -11.20 11.88 5.46
CA TYR A 22 -10.86 12.46 4.15
C TYR A 22 -10.07 13.78 4.26
N ASN A 23 -10.09 14.42 5.42
CA ASN A 23 -9.29 15.61 5.73
C ASN A 23 -7.93 15.28 6.36
N ARG A 24 -7.71 14.02 6.79
CA ARG A 24 -6.49 13.57 7.47
C ARG A 24 -5.41 13.06 6.50
N ARG A 25 -5.25 13.75 5.36
CA ARG A 25 -4.19 13.43 4.41
C ARG A 25 -2.81 13.72 4.99
N PHE A 26 -1.80 12.94 4.60
CA PHE A 26 -0.43 13.16 5.00
C PHE A 26 0.52 13.19 3.80
N LYS A 27 1.49 14.10 3.86
CA LYS A 27 2.41 14.41 2.77
C LYS A 27 3.81 13.87 3.07
N THR A 28 4.53 13.54 2.01
CA THR A 28 5.97 13.23 2.10
C THR A 28 6.81 14.48 2.35
N GLY A 29 6.28 15.66 2.06
CA GLY A 29 7.01 16.92 2.04
C GLY A 29 7.89 17.11 0.79
N LYS A 30 7.78 16.20 -0.19
CA LYS A 30 8.39 16.33 -1.52
C LYS A 30 7.31 16.60 -2.53
N GLU A 31 7.35 17.78 -3.15
CA GLU A 31 6.29 18.28 -4.03
C GLU A 31 6.01 17.31 -5.19
N ASP A 32 7.07 16.78 -5.84
CA ASP A 32 6.93 15.84 -6.94
C ASP A 32 6.22 14.53 -6.52
N LEU A 33 6.55 13.99 -5.33
CA LEU A 33 5.89 12.79 -4.82
C LEU A 33 4.45 13.09 -4.41
N ASP A 34 4.21 14.18 -3.72
CA ASP A 34 2.87 14.57 -3.28
C ASP A 34 1.96 14.90 -4.48
N ALA A 35 2.53 15.46 -5.57
CA ALA A 35 1.82 15.73 -6.82
C ALA A 35 1.26 14.47 -7.49
N MET A 36 1.95 13.32 -7.38
CA MET A 36 1.45 12.03 -7.86
C MET A 36 0.12 11.62 -7.20
N PHE A 37 -0.16 12.16 -6.02
CA PHE A 37 -1.37 11.93 -5.23
C PHE A 37 -2.23 13.21 -5.14
N GLY A 38 -2.31 13.97 -6.24
CA GLY A 38 -3.11 15.19 -6.35
C GLY A 38 -2.62 16.37 -5.50
N GLY A 39 -1.33 16.40 -5.12
CA GLY A 39 -0.70 17.48 -4.35
C GLY A 39 -1.10 17.54 -2.87
N GLN A 40 -2.00 16.65 -2.45
CA GLN A 40 -2.47 16.58 -1.06
C GLN A 40 -1.84 15.42 -0.28
N GLY A 41 -1.02 14.59 -0.96
CA GLY A 41 -0.43 13.40 -0.38
C GLY A 41 -1.44 12.25 -0.20
N PHE A 42 -1.12 11.33 0.69
CA PHE A 42 -1.85 10.08 0.88
C PHE A 42 -3.13 10.26 1.70
N LEU A 43 -4.20 9.63 1.24
CA LEU A 43 -5.43 9.48 2.00
C LEU A 43 -5.34 8.20 2.85
N PRO A 44 -5.59 8.25 4.19
CA PRO A 44 -5.64 7.03 4.99
C PRO A 44 -6.61 5.99 4.42
N GLY A 45 -6.16 4.75 4.34
CA GLY A 45 -6.95 3.65 3.79
C GLY A 45 -6.92 3.52 2.27
N MET A 46 -6.17 4.37 1.55
CA MET A 46 -5.98 4.19 0.10
C MET A 46 -5.01 3.06 -0.21
N SER A 47 -5.15 2.49 -1.40
CA SER A 47 -4.20 1.55 -1.98
C SER A 47 -3.70 2.06 -3.31
N PHE A 48 -2.42 1.89 -3.61
CA PHE A 48 -1.85 2.23 -4.91
C PHE A 48 -0.87 1.16 -5.39
N THR A 49 -0.68 1.10 -6.69
CA THR A 49 0.30 0.19 -7.29
C THR A 49 1.46 0.97 -7.93
N LEU A 50 2.67 0.44 -7.79
CA LEU A 50 3.85 0.90 -8.50
C LEU A 50 4.37 -0.20 -9.39
N ALA A 51 4.29 0.00 -10.69
CA ALA A 51 4.77 -0.95 -11.67
C ALA A 51 5.95 -0.38 -12.45
N ALA A 52 7.06 -1.10 -12.47
CA ALA A 52 8.23 -0.72 -13.23
C ALA A 52 9.13 -1.95 -13.48
N GLY A 53 10.03 -1.84 -14.46
CA GLY A 53 10.98 -2.88 -14.80
C GLY A 53 11.97 -3.20 -13.68
N PRO A 54 12.69 -4.32 -13.75
CA PRO A 54 13.77 -4.63 -12.83
C PRO A 54 14.88 -3.55 -12.88
N GLY A 55 15.52 -3.28 -11.75
CA GLY A 55 16.66 -2.35 -11.68
C GLY A 55 16.32 -0.86 -11.84
N THR A 56 15.04 -0.47 -11.92
CA THR A 56 14.63 0.93 -12.09
C THR A 56 14.66 1.77 -10.79
N GLY A 57 15.06 1.19 -9.66
CA GLY A 57 15.19 1.91 -8.40
C GLY A 57 13.91 1.96 -7.54
N LYS A 58 12.89 1.14 -7.83
CA LYS A 58 11.62 1.08 -7.05
C LYS A 58 11.84 0.99 -5.55
N THR A 59 12.56 -0.04 -5.11
CA THR A 59 12.87 -0.27 -3.69
C THR A 59 13.55 0.95 -3.06
N THR A 60 14.55 1.51 -3.76
CA THR A 60 15.27 2.71 -3.31
C THR A 60 14.33 3.89 -3.10
N MET A 61 13.50 4.20 -4.10
CA MET A 61 12.56 5.32 -4.05
C MET A 61 11.53 5.14 -2.92
N LEU A 62 10.96 3.94 -2.80
CA LEU A 62 9.93 3.67 -1.81
C LEU A 62 10.48 3.70 -0.38
N ILE A 63 11.66 3.13 -0.12
CA ILE A 63 12.32 3.21 1.20
C ILE A 63 12.62 4.67 1.57
N GLN A 64 13.10 5.49 0.61
CA GLN A 64 13.32 6.91 0.85
C GLN A 64 12.01 7.67 1.11
N MET A 65 10.93 7.34 0.41
CA MET A 65 9.61 7.90 0.64
C MET A 65 9.10 7.56 2.05
N LEU A 66 9.23 6.31 2.48
CA LEU A 66 8.87 5.90 3.84
C LEU A 66 9.67 6.65 4.90
N GLU A 67 10.97 6.84 4.70
CA GLU A 67 11.81 7.64 5.60
C GLU A 67 11.34 9.10 5.73
N LEU A 68 10.86 9.72 4.65
CA LEU A 68 10.29 11.06 4.70
C LEU A 68 9.01 11.09 5.55
N LEU A 69 8.17 10.07 5.42
CA LEU A 69 6.95 9.93 6.22
C LEU A 69 7.27 9.68 7.70
N GLU A 70 8.25 8.82 8.02
CA GLU A 70 8.73 8.61 9.39
C GLU A 70 9.19 9.92 10.04
N ARG A 71 9.93 10.74 9.30
CA ARG A 71 10.37 12.07 9.76
C ARG A 71 9.21 13.04 9.98
N SER A 72 8.08 12.82 9.34
CA SER A 72 6.84 13.58 9.56
C SER A 72 5.97 13.01 10.69
N GLY A 73 6.46 12.00 11.42
CA GLY A 73 5.77 11.38 12.54
C GLY A 73 4.80 10.26 12.14
N LYS A 74 4.93 9.72 10.93
CA LYS A 74 4.17 8.55 10.48
C LYS A 74 4.93 7.26 10.78
N ASN A 75 4.20 6.22 11.14
CA ASN A 75 4.76 4.89 11.36
C ASN A 75 4.65 4.07 10.09
N THR A 76 5.78 3.61 9.54
CA THR A 76 5.80 2.97 8.22
C THR A 76 6.54 1.64 8.21
N ALA A 77 6.19 0.77 7.24
CA ALA A 77 6.86 -0.49 7.04
C ALA A 77 7.10 -0.81 5.56
N TYR A 78 8.22 -1.47 5.29
CA TYR A 78 8.52 -2.11 4.02
C TYR A 78 8.56 -3.62 4.21
N VAL A 79 7.65 -4.33 3.59
CA VAL A 79 7.52 -5.79 3.68
C VAL A 79 7.92 -6.39 2.34
N SER A 80 8.97 -7.21 2.34
CA SER A 80 9.37 -7.97 1.15
C SER A 80 9.07 -9.44 1.34
N ALA A 81 8.45 -10.04 0.34
CA ALA A 81 8.30 -11.49 0.24
C ALA A 81 9.47 -12.15 -0.53
N GLU A 82 10.39 -11.35 -1.09
CA GLU A 82 11.48 -11.83 -1.94
C GLU A 82 12.86 -11.59 -1.30
N GLU A 83 13.09 -10.46 -0.66
CA GLU A 83 14.37 -10.09 -0.07
C GLU A 83 14.42 -10.46 1.43
N SER A 84 15.57 -10.96 1.89
CA SER A 84 15.80 -11.20 3.31
C SER A 84 15.88 -9.89 4.12
N ILE A 85 15.64 -9.96 5.42
CA ILE A 85 15.78 -8.81 6.33
C ILE A 85 17.19 -8.20 6.25
N GLN A 86 18.23 -9.03 6.08
CA GLN A 86 19.61 -8.57 5.97
C GLN A 86 19.85 -7.76 4.70
N GLN A 87 19.25 -8.14 3.56
CA GLN A 87 19.31 -7.40 2.31
C GLN A 87 18.60 -6.06 2.42
N LEU A 88 17.39 -6.05 3.01
CA LEU A 88 16.64 -4.82 3.26
C LEU A 88 17.41 -3.88 4.20
N ALA A 89 17.94 -4.40 5.31
CA ALA A 89 18.75 -3.62 6.25
C ALA A 89 20.02 -3.05 5.59
N PHE A 90 20.68 -3.83 4.73
CA PHE A 90 21.83 -3.34 3.95
C PHE A 90 21.42 -2.19 3.00
N THR A 91 20.27 -2.33 2.33
CA THR A 91 19.73 -1.26 1.46
C THR A 91 19.41 -0.01 2.27
N CYS A 92 18.72 -0.13 3.40
CA CYS A 92 18.43 0.99 4.30
C CYS A 92 19.72 1.68 4.76
N LYS A 93 20.72 0.91 5.20
CA LYS A 93 22.04 1.44 5.61
C LYS A 93 22.72 2.23 4.48
N ARG A 94 22.73 1.69 3.26
CA ARG A 94 23.30 2.35 2.07
C ARG A 94 22.60 3.67 1.75
N LEU A 95 21.29 3.76 1.99
CA LEU A 95 20.48 4.95 1.76
C LEU A 95 20.50 5.94 2.93
N GLY A 96 21.12 5.60 4.05
CA GLY A 96 21.12 6.42 5.27
C GLY A 96 19.77 6.41 6.00
N VAL A 97 18.88 5.47 5.67
CA VAL A 97 17.57 5.28 6.29
C VAL A 97 17.71 4.49 7.59
N ARG A 98 17.05 4.96 8.67
CA ARG A 98 17.20 4.37 10.00
C ARG A 98 15.89 4.09 10.71
N SER A 99 14.80 4.74 10.32
CA SER A 99 13.52 4.71 11.03
C SER A 99 12.49 3.77 10.42
N VAL A 100 12.62 3.42 9.15
CA VAL A 100 11.66 2.54 8.44
C VAL A 100 11.72 1.12 8.99
N ASN A 101 10.58 0.57 9.36
CA ASN A 101 10.46 -0.83 9.75
C ASN A 101 10.55 -1.73 8.51
N VAL A 102 11.28 -2.84 8.61
CA VAL A 102 11.43 -3.80 7.51
C VAL A 102 11.06 -5.22 7.97
N ALA A 103 10.41 -5.97 7.09
CA ALA A 103 10.05 -7.36 7.37
C ALA A 103 10.23 -8.23 6.12
N ASN A 104 10.53 -9.51 6.33
CA ASN A 104 10.43 -10.56 5.31
C ASN A 104 9.22 -11.42 5.65
N MET A 105 8.11 -11.20 4.95
CA MET A 105 6.83 -11.89 5.16
C MET A 105 6.14 -12.06 3.80
N SER A 106 5.44 -13.19 3.61
CA SER A 106 4.71 -13.47 2.37
C SER A 106 3.22 -13.73 2.58
N THR A 107 2.79 -14.16 3.77
CA THR A 107 1.39 -14.46 4.06
C THR A 107 0.63 -13.17 4.32
N ILE A 108 -0.35 -12.86 3.49
CA ILE A 108 -1.04 -11.56 3.52
C ILE A 108 -1.77 -11.31 4.85
N GLU A 109 -2.36 -12.32 5.45
CA GLU A 109 -3.06 -12.21 6.72
C GLU A 109 -2.08 -11.90 7.86
N ASP A 110 -0.89 -12.55 7.88
CA ASP A 110 0.14 -12.30 8.90
C ASP A 110 0.67 -10.85 8.78
N ILE A 111 0.82 -10.37 7.54
CA ILE A 111 1.24 -8.99 7.28
C ILE A 111 0.22 -8.00 7.86
N PHE A 112 -1.08 -8.20 7.60
CA PHE A 112 -2.11 -7.28 8.10
C PHE A 112 -2.38 -7.43 9.60
N ASP A 113 -2.16 -8.60 10.18
CA ASP A 113 -2.14 -8.77 11.64
C ASP A 113 -1.03 -7.90 12.26
N ALA A 114 0.18 -7.92 11.68
CA ALA A 114 1.30 -7.08 12.11
C ALA A 114 1.03 -5.58 11.87
N VAL A 115 0.40 -5.21 10.73
CA VAL A 115 0.00 -3.82 10.45
C VAL A 115 -0.94 -3.30 11.55
N LYS A 116 -1.91 -4.09 11.94
CA LYS A 116 -2.88 -3.75 12.99
C LYS A 116 -2.21 -3.61 14.36
N GLU A 117 -1.36 -4.57 14.72
CA GLU A 117 -0.66 -4.59 16.02
C GLU A 117 0.27 -3.38 16.19
N ASN A 118 1.05 -3.07 15.16
CA ASN A 118 2.02 -1.98 15.17
C ASN A 118 1.42 -0.62 14.79
N LYS A 119 0.15 -0.57 14.34
CA LYS A 119 -0.56 0.65 13.92
C LYS A 119 0.20 1.42 12.83
N PHE A 120 0.63 0.75 11.77
CA PHE A 120 1.30 1.40 10.67
C PHE A 120 0.36 2.32 9.90
N ASP A 121 0.81 3.54 9.61
CA ASP A 121 0.11 4.51 8.75
C ASP A 121 0.27 4.14 7.26
N MET A 122 1.42 3.55 6.90
CA MET A 122 1.70 3.08 5.53
C MET A 122 2.52 1.80 5.55
N VAL A 123 2.18 0.88 4.65
CA VAL A 123 2.97 -0.33 4.37
C VAL A 123 3.21 -0.48 2.86
N ILE A 124 4.42 -0.85 2.48
CA ILE A 124 4.76 -1.25 1.11
C ILE A 124 4.89 -2.77 1.06
N LEU A 125 4.25 -3.38 0.06
CA LEU A 125 4.29 -4.82 -0.21
C LEU A 125 5.13 -5.10 -1.46
N ASP A 126 6.27 -5.76 -1.31
CA ASP A 126 7.20 -6.10 -2.40
C ASP A 126 7.43 -7.62 -2.46
N SER A 127 6.87 -8.28 -3.44
CA SER A 127 5.98 -7.85 -4.51
C SER A 127 4.71 -8.70 -4.52
N LEU A 128 3.65 -8.22 -5.16
CA LEU A 128 2.36 -8.93 -5.22
C LEU A 128 2.49 -10.41 -5.68
N PRO A 129 3.28 -10.74 -6.72
CA PRO A 129 3.40 -12.13 -7.19
C PRO A 129 4.01 -13.10 -6.17
N ALA A 130 4.70 -12.58 -5.16
CA ALA A 130 5.35 -13.39 -4.12
C ALA A 130 4.49 -13.55 -2.86
N LEU A 131 3.35 -12.85 -2.80
CA LEU A 131 2.43 -12.97 -1.68
C LEU A 131 1.65 -14.29 -1.73
N THR A 132 1.36 -14.79 -0.55
CA THR A 132 0.58 -16.00 -0.31
C THR A 132 -0.57 -15.72 0.65
N THR A 133 -1.42 -16.70 0.89
CA THR A 133 -2.52 -16.65 1.86
C THR A 133 -2.50 -17.91 2.72
N ARG A 134 -3.10 -17.85 3.91
CA ARG A 134 -3.41 -19.02 4.76
C ARG A 134 -4.39 -19.97 4.08
N GLU A 135 -5.19 -19.45 3.13
CA GLU A 135 -6.07 -20.25 2.29
C GLU A 135 -5.26 -20.96 1.20
N ASN A 136 -5.69 -22.15 0.79
CA ASN A 136 -4.99 -22.92 -0.25
C ASN A 136 -5.40 -22.43 -1.66
N LEU A 137 -5.26 -21.12 -1.92
CA LEU A 137 -5.61 -20.49 -3.19
C LEU A 137 -4.39 -20.39 -4.12
N ARG A 138 -4.61 -20.45 -5.43
CA ARG A 138 -3.57 -20.35 -6.46
C ARG A 138 -4.07 -19.61 -7.71
N GLY A 139 -3.13 -19.10 -8.49
CA GLY A 139 -3.43 -18.44 -9.76
C GLY A 139 -4.44 -17.32 -9.57
N ARG A 140 -5.44 -17.27 -10.44
CA ARG A 140 -6.44 -16.20 -10.47
C ARG A 140 -7.23 -16.08 -9.15
N GLN A 141 -7.55 -17.19 -8.49
CA GLN A 141 -8.27 -17.14 -7.20
C GLN A 141 -7.45 -16.45 -6.11
N LEU A 142 -6.14 -16.73 -6.06
CA LEU A 142 -5.23 -16.04 -5.14
C LEU A 142 -5.17 -14.54 -5.44
N GLU A 143 -5.04 -14.16 -6.71
CA GLU A 143 -4.97 -12.76 -7.12
C GLU A 143 -6.26 -11.98 -6.77
N GLU A 144 -7.43 -12.57 -7.03
CA GLU A 144 -8.74 -12.00 -6.65
C GLU A 144 -8.85 -11.83 -5.13
N TYR A 145 -8.43 -12.86 -4.39
CA TYR A 145 -8.40 -12.82 -2.92
C TYR A 145 -7.48 -11.70 -2.41
N LEU A 146 -6.22 -11.66 -2.86
CA LEU A 146 -5.25 -10.65 -2.45
C LEU A 146 -5.74 -9.23 -2.75
N SER A 147 -6.28 -9.01 -3.95
CA SER A 147 -6.82 -7.71 -4.34
C SER A 147 -7.92 -7.22 -3.39
N ASN A 148 -8.92 -8.08 -3.14
CA ASN A 148 -10.03 -7.77 -2.24
C ASN A 148 -9.57 -7.62 -0.79
N TYR A 149 -8.69 -8.50 -0.33
CA TYR A 149 -8.19 -8.50 1.04
C TYR A 149 -7.40 -7.22 1.33
N ILE A 150 -6.45 -6.87 0.46
CA ILE A 150 -5.60 -5.68 0.61
C ILE A 150 -6.45 -4.40 0.65
N THR A 151 -7.34 -4.22 -0.34
CA THR A 151 -8.16 -3.00 -0.43
C THR A 151 -9.16 -2.87 0.73
N THR A 152 -9.71 -3.99 1.19
CA THR A 152 -10.61 -4.01 2.35
C THR A 152 -9.84 -3.69 3.63
N LYS A 153 -8.70 -4.35 3.87
CA LYS A 153 -7.91 -4.14 5.09
C LYS A 153 -7.27 -2.77 5.14
N ALA A 154 -6.83 -2.22 4.02
CA ALA A 154 -6.34 -0.85 3.95
C ALA A 154 -7.40 0.13 4.51
N LYS A 155 -8.65 0.03 4.06
CA LYS A 155 -9.77 0.88 4.51
C LYS A 155 -10.14 0.63 5.97
N GLU A 156 -10.22 -0.64 6.39
CA GLU A 156 -10.56 -1.00 7.78
C GLU A 156 -9.53 -0.49 8.79
N LEU A 157 -8.25 -0.52 8.44
CA LEU A 157 -7.14 -0.12 9.32
C LEU A 157 -6.72 1.33 9.11
N GLU A 158 -7.34 2.05 8.18
CA GLU A 158 -6.93 3.41 7.78
C GLU A 158 -5.44 3.49 7.37
N CYS A 159 -4.86 2.36 6.91
CA CYS A 159 -3.47 2.24 6.52
C CYS A 159 -3.33 2.42 5.00
N VAL A 160 -2.37 3.23 4.56
CA VAL A 160 -2.03 3.32 3.13
C VAL A 160 -1.24 2.09 2.71
N VAL A 161 -1.64 1.45 1.62
CA VAL A 161 -0.95 0.25 1.11
C VAL A 161 -0.40 0.49 -0.28
N GLY A 162 0.93 0.52 -0.40
CA GLY A 162 1.61 0.55 -1.69
C GLY A 162 2.00 -0.87 -2.11
N ILE A 163 1.75 -1.24 -3.37
CA ILE A 163 1.98 -2.59 -3.88
C ILE A 163 2.90 -2.54 -5.08
N ILE A 164 4.01 -3.27 -5.02
CA ILE A 164 4.93 -3.39 -6.15
C ILE A 164 4.45 -4.48 -7.10
N LEU A 165 4.37 -4.12 -8.38
CA LEU A 165 4.13 -5.02 -9.49
C LEU A 165 5.38 -5.11 -10.37
N HIS A 166 5.66 -6.30 -10.91
CA HIS A 166 6.74 -6.49 -11.87
C HIS A 166 6.20 -6.59 -13.30
N PHE A 167 6.80 -5.83 -14.21
CA PHE A 167 6.59 -6.04 -15.63
C PHE A 167 7.37 -7.26 -16.13
N THR A 168 6.78 -8.02 -17.05
CA THR A 168 7.53 -8.95 -17.88
C THR A 168 8.41 -8.19 -18.88
N LYS A 169 9.41 -8.86 -19.45
CA LYS A 169 10.24 -8.28 -20.53
C LYS A 169 9.43 -7.86 -21.77
N THR A 170 8.21 -8.38 -21.92
CA THR A 170 7.27 -8.05 -23.00
C THR A 170 6.36 -6.86 -22.69
N GLY A 171 6.55 -6.18 -21.53
CA GLY A 171 5.76 -5.02 -21.15
C GLY A 171 4.37 -5.35 -20.58
N THR A 172 4.06 -6.63 -20.38
CA THR A 172 2.83 -7.06 -19.72
C THR A 172 3.05 -7.23 -18.23
N TYR A 173 2.02 -7.06 -17.40
CA TYR A 173 2.10 -7.34 -15.97
C TYR A 173 2.39 -8.82 -15.73
N LYS A 174 3.29 -9.11 -14.82
CA LYS A 174 3.47 -10.46 -14.29
C LYS A 174 2.42 -10.64 -13.19
N GLY A 175 1.29 -11.23 -13.55
CA GLY A 175 0.10 -11.34 -12.72
C GLY A 175 -1.14 -10.80 -13.42
N SER A 176 -2.29 -10.89 -12.78
CA SER A 176 -3.57 -10.41 -13.30
C SER A 176 -3.64 -8.87 -13.32
N THR A 177 -4.43 -8.33 -14.22
CA THR A 177 -4.79 -6.90 -14.27
C THR A 177 -5.83 -6.51 -13.19
N LEU A 178 -6.28 -7.45 -12.36
CA LEU A 178 -7.36 -7.22 -11.39
C LEU A 178 -7.00 -6.17 -10.33
N LEU A 179 -5.80 -6.25 -9.77
CA LEU A 179 -5.40 -5.32 -8.72
C LEU A 179 -5.30 -3.86 -9.22
N PRO A 180 -4.69 -3.56 -10.40
CA PRO A 180 -4.69 -2.19 -10.93
C PRO A 180 -6.08 -1.57 -11.12
N HIS A 181 -7.12 -2.39 -11.26
CA HIS A 181 -8.51 -1.93 -11.36
C HIS A 181 -9.23 -1.82 -10.00
N SER A 182 -8.60 -2.28 -8.92
CA SER A 182 -9.18 -2.32 -7.56
C SER A 182 -8.56 -1.31 -6.60
N VAL A 183 -7.48 -0.63 -7.02
CA VAL A 183 -6.79 0.40 -6.21
C VAL A 183 -7.31 1.80 -6.53
N ASP A 184 -7.11 2.73 -5.59
CA ASP A 184 -7.58 4.12 -5.66
C ASP A 184 -6.72 5.00 -6.56
#